data_2d09e0653e9d807d17bbe9c3d40f6a99
#
_entry.id   2d09e0653e9d807d17bbe9c3d40f6a99
#
_cell.length_a   1.000
_cell.length_b   1.000
_cell.length_c   1.000
_cell.angle_alpha   90.00
_cell.angle_beta   90.00
_cell.angle_gamma   90.00
#
_symmetry.space_group_name_H-M   'P 1'
#
loop_
_entity.id
_entity.type
_entity.pdbx_description
1 polymer ?
#
loop_
_entity_poly.entity_id
_entity_poly.type
_entity_poly.pdbx_seq_one_letter_code
_entity_poly.pdbx_strand_id
1 'polypeptide(L)'
;NYVLSGIGNKIKADIRADIRDGQRLKDIFAEYQPEIVFHLAAQPLVRLSYEIPVETYETNVMGTINVMEAIRTTKSVKVGVMITTDKCYDNKEQAEGYIETDSFGGYDPYSSSKGACEIAIQSWRRSFFNPADYGKNHTVSLASVRAGNVIGGGDWALDRIIPDCIRA
;
A
#
# COMPACT_ATOMS: atom_id res chain seq x y z
N ASN A 1 -5.81 -17.91 7.77
CA ASN A 1 -6.47 -16.96 8.69
C ASN A 1 -7.88 -16.58 8.25
N TYR A 2 -8.09 -16.20 6.99
CA TYR A 2 -9.39 -15.77 6.46
C TYR A 2 -10.52 -16.78 6.77
N VAL A 3 -10.30 -18.05 6.46
CA VAL A 3 -11.27 -19.12 6.71
C VAL A 3 -11.45 -19.36 8.21
N LEU A 4 -10.34 -19.48 8.96
CA LEU A 4 -10.37 -19.77 10.40
C LEU A 4 -11.04 -18.66 11.23
N SER A 5 -10.88 -17.42 10.83
CA SER A 5 -11.50 -16.27 11.52
C SER A 5 -12.98 -16.10 11.19
N GLY A 6 -13.47 -16.74 10.13
CA GLY A 6 -14.83 -16.56 9.65
C GLY A 6 -15.14 -15.14 9.16
N ILE A 7 -14.10 -14.33 8.87
CA ILE A 7 -14.28 -12.92 8.52
C ILE A 7 -15.10 -12.75 7.24
N GLY A 8 -15.03 -13.71 6.31
CA GLY A 8 -15.83 -13.68 5.09
C GLY A 8 -17.33 -13.55 5.32
N ASN A 9 -17.83 -14.06 6.46
CA ASN A 9 -19.24 -13.96 6.85
C ASN A 9 -19.60 -12.59 7.47
N LYS A 10 -18.59 -11.74 7.71
CA LYS A 10 -18.74 -10.42 8.38
C LYS A 10 -18.54 -9.25 7.43
N ILE A 11 -18.05 -9.49 6.24
CA ILE A 11 -17.81 -8.46 5.21
C ILE A 11 -18.94 -8.46 4.18
N LYS A 12 -19.18 -7.32 3.56
CA LYS A 12 -20.24 -7.16 2.55
C LYS A 12 -19.94 -7.93 1.27
N ALA A 13 -18.67 -7.95 0.85
CA ALA A 13 -18.22 -8.65 -0.35
C ALA A 13 -16.73 -9.03 -0.23
N ASP A 14 -16.36 -10.17 -0.83
CA ASP A 14 -14.97 -10.61 -1.04
C ASP A 14 -14.76 -10.70 -2.55
N ILE A 15 -14.03 -9.73 -3.11
CA ILE A 15 -13.80 -9.60 -4.54
C ILE A 15 -12.35 -9.94 -4.83
N ARG A 16 -12.13 -11.01 -5.62
CA ARG A 16 -10.79 -11.43 -6.04
C ARG A 16 -10.43 -10.77 -7.37
N ALA A 17 -9.43 -9.89 -7.33
CA ALA A 17 -8.95 -9.15 -8.50
C ALA A 17 -7.46 -8.84 -8.35
N ASP A 18 -6.80 -8.54 -9.47
CA ASP A 18 -5.42 -8.08 -9.47
C ASP A 18 -5.40 -6.55 -9.31
N ILE A 19 -4.56 -6.06 -8.40
CA ILE A 19 -4.40 -4.62 -8.15
C ILE A 19 -3.84 -3.87 -9.37
N ARG A 20 -3.21 -4.58 -10.30
CA ARG A 20 -2.70 -4.04 -11.57
C ARG A 20 -3.81 -3.76 -12.58
N ASP A 21 -4.97 -4.37 -12.43
CA ASP A 21 -6.15 -4.10 -13.27
C ASP A 21 -6.88 -2.83 -12.79
N GLY A 22 -6.40 -1.70 -13.27
CA GLY A 22 -6.95 -0.39 -12.91
C GLY A 22 -8.41 -0.20 -13.36
N GLN A 23 -8.84 -0.85 -14.46
CA GLN A 23 -10.24 -0.77 -14.89
C GLN A 23 -11.15 -1.54 -13.93
N ARG A 24 -10.75 -2.75 -13.56
CA ARG A 24 -11.50 -3.56 -12.59
C ARG A 24 -11.62 -2.86 -11.25
N LEU A 25 -10.58 -2.17 -10.78
CA LEU A 25 -10.65 -1.35 -9.56
C LEU A 25 -11.69 -0.23 -9.68
N LYS A 26 -11.71 0.50 -10.79
CA LYS A 26 -12.71 1.54 -11.03
C LYS A 26 -14.14 0.99 -11.02
N ASP A 27 -14.35 -0.17 -11.63
CA ASP A 27 -15.66 -0.82 -11.64
C ASP A 27 -16.11 -1.21 -10.23
N ILE A 28 -15.20 -1.77 -9.41
CA ILE A 28 -15.46 -2.11 -8.00
C ILE A 28 -15.80 -0.85 -7.20
N PHE A 29 -15.04 0.22 -7.35
CA PHE A 29 -15.30 1.48 -6.67
C PHE A 29 -16.63 2.11 -7.09
N ALA A 30 -16.98 2.01 -8.38
CA ALA A 30 -18.26 2.48 -8.90
C ALA A 30 -19.45 1.67 -8.33
N GLU A 31 -19.28 0.36 -8.17
CA GLU A 31 -20.32 -0.52 -7.63
C GLU A 31 -20.53 -0.33 -6.12
N TYR A 32 -19.42 -0.32 -5.35
CA TYR A 32 -19.49 -0.34 -3.88
C TYR A 32 -19.46 1.02 -3.22
N GLN A 33 -19.07 2.08 -3.93
CA GLN A 33 -19.01 3.46 -3.45
C GLN A 33 -18.35 3.60 -2.06
N PRO A 34 -17.09 3.15 -1.87
CA PRO A 34 -16.45 3.21 -0.56
C PRO A 34 -16.24 4.66 -0.11
N GLU A 35 -16.37 4.91 1.19
CA GLU A 35 -16.03 6.20 1.81
C GLU A 35 -14.59 6.22 2.33
N ILE A 36 -14.07 5.07 2.77
CA ILE A 36 -12.72 4.91 3.32
C ILE A 36 -12.01 3.77 2.58
N VAL A 37 -10.79 4.01 2.17
CA VAL A 37 -9.97 3.05 1.45
C VAL A 37 -8.67 2.81 2.20
N PHE A 38 -8.41 1.54 2.55
CA PHE A 38 -7.11 1.09 3.07
C PHE A 38 -6.41 0.26 1.98
N HIS A 39 -5.30 0.77 1.48
CA HIS A 39 -4.50 0.06 0.49
C HIS A 39 -3.37 -0.72 1.18
N LEU A 40 -3.57 -2.03 1.34
CA LEU A 40 -2.61 -2.94 1.95
C LEU A 40 -2.02 -3.94 0.94
N ALA A 41 -2.53 -3.95 -0.29
CA ALA A 41 -2.06 -4.89 -1.32
C ALA A 41 -0.64 -4.54 -1.77
N ALA A 42 0.24 -5.54 -1.76
CA ALA A 42 1.62 -5.41 -2.24
C ALA A 42 2.25 -6.79 -2.49
N GLN A 43 3.32 -6.82 -3.28
CA GLN A 43 4.32 -7.90 -3.19
C GLN A 43 5.27 -7.51 -2.05
N PRO A 44 5.24 -8.19 -0.87
CA PRO A 44 5.91 -7.71 0.35
C PRO A 44 7.25 -8.39 0.65
N LEU A 45 7.69 -9.35 -0.19
CA LEU A 45 8.84 -10.21 0.08
C LEU A 45 10.10 -9.66 -0.60
N VAL A 46 11.10 -9.29 0.19
CA VAL A 46 12.37 -8.73 -0.30
C VAL A 46 13.08 -9.74 -1.20
N ARG A 47 13.25 -11.00 -0.76
CA ARG A 47 13.95 -12.02 -1.56
C ARG A 47 13.26 -12.28 -2.89
N LEU A 48 11.95 -12.44 -2.89
CA LEU A 48 11.17 -12.62 -4.09
C LEU A 48 11.30 -11.45 -5.07
N SER A 49 11.49 -10.23 -4.56
CA SER A 49 11.65 -9.05 -5.44
C SER A 49 12.89 -9.11 -6.31
N TYR A 50 13.93 -9.85 -5.94
CA TYR A 50 15.09 -10.10 -6.80
C TYR A 50 14.80 -11.08 -7.95
N GLU A 51 13.87 -11.99 -7.74
CA GLU A 51 13.45 -12.98 -8.74
C GLU A 51 12.44 -12.40 -9.74
N ILE A 52 11.52 -11.56 -9.24
CA ILE A 52 10.43 -10.95 -10.04
C ILE A 52 10.43 -9.41 -9.91
N PRO A 53 11.52 -8.71 -10.27
CA PRO A 53 11.62 -7.26 -10.04
C PRO A 53 10.55 -6.47 -10.79
N VAL A 54 10.27 -6.80 -12.05
CA VAL A 54 9.26 -6.11 -12.86
C VAL A 54 7.89 -6.24 -12.23
N GLU A 55 7.46 -7.45 -11.90
CA GLU A 55 6.16 -7.70 -11.27
C GLU A 55 6.06 -7.02 -9.90
N THR A 56 7.17 -6.92 -9.16
CA THR A 56 7.22 -6.19 -7.89
C THR A 56 6.88 -4.70 -8.08
N TYR A 57 7.46 -4.06 -9.10
CA TYR A 57 7.13 -2.65 -9.42
C TYR A 57 5.71 -2.51 -9.96
N GLU A 58 5.28 -3.38 -10.85
CA GLU A 58 3.90 -3.36 -11.37
C GLU A 58 2.88 -3.47 -10.24
N THR A 59 3.08 -4.40 -9.33
CA THR A 59 2.17 -4.61 -8.20
C THR A 59 2.23 -3.45 -7.21
N ASN A 60 3.44 -3.06 -6.79
CA ASN A 60 3.59 -2.08 -5.72
C ASN A 60 3.35 -0.66 -6.24
N VAL A 61 4.01 -0.25 -7.31
CA VAL A 61 3.93 1.14 -7.79
C VAL A 61 2.68 1.34 -8.62
N MET A 62 2.50 0.55 -9.68
CA MET A 62 1.35 0.73 -10.55
C MET A 62 0.04 0.38 -9.83
N GLY A 63 0.04 -0.67 -8.98
CA GLY A 63 -1.10 -0.99 -8.13
C GLY A 63 -1.49 0.15 -7.20
N THR A 64 -0.52 0.81 -6.55
CA THR A 64 -0.77 2.00 -5.72
C THR A 64 -1.34 3.15 -6.55
N ILE A 65 -0.79 3.42 -7.74
CA ILE A 65 -1.30 4.45 -8.65
C ILE A 65 -2.73 4.14 -9.08
N ASN A 66 -3.05 2.89 -9.42
CA ASN A 66 -4.39 2.47 -9.80
C ASN A 66 -5.42 2.71 -8.68
N VAL A 67 -5.05 2.40 -7.43
CA VAL A 67 -5.91 2.67 -6.26
C VAL A 67 -6.12 4.17 -6.07
N MET A 68 -5.06 4.97 -6.16
CA MET A 68 -5.18 6.43 -6.03
C MET A 68 -6.03 7.03 -7.16
N GLU A 69 -5.94 6.50 -8.37
CA GLU A 69 -6.77 6.92 -9.49
C GLU A 69 -8.25 6.52 -9.30
N ALA A 70 -8.51 5.32 -8.76
CA ALA A 70 -9.86 4.93 -8.37
C ALA A 70 -10.44 5.84 -7.28
N ILE A 71 -9.64 6.22 -6.27
CA ILE A 71 -10.00 7.21 -5.24
C ILE A 71 -10.35 8.55 -5.90
N ARG A 72 -9.50 9.04 -6.81
CA ARG A 72 -9.67 10.33 -7.47
C ARG A 72 -10.96 10.42 -8.30
N THR A 73 -11.35 9.33 -8.91
CA THR A 73 -12.51 9.28 -9.82
C THR A 73 -13.82 8.89 -9.12
N THR A 74 -13.78 8.54 -7.82
CA THR A 74 -14.96 8.08 -7.07
C THR A 74 -15.38 9.09 -6.02
N LYS A 75 -16.52 9.74 -6.21
CA LYS A 75 -17.00 10.87 -5.38
C LYS A 75 -17.34 10.50 -3.93
N SER A 76 -17.66 9.23 -3.67
CA SER A 76 -17.99 8.76 -2.31
C SER A 76 -16.76 8.71 -1.41
N VAL A 77 -15.55 8.59 -1.95
CA VAL A 77 -14.33 8.45 -1.16
C VAL A 77 -14.01 9.75 -0.44
N LYS A 78 -13.77 9.64 0.86
CA LYS A 78 -13.37 10.74 1.76
C LYS A 78 -11.96 10.54 2.31
N VAL A 79 -11.54 9.29 2.49
CA VAL A 79 -10.23 8.97 3.08
C VAL A 79 -9.54 7.86 2.29
N GLY A 80 -8.27 8.08 1.95
CA GLY A 80 -7.36 7.06 1.43
C GLY A 80 -6.14 6.91 2.33
N VAL A 81 -5.89 5.69 2.81
CA VAL A 81 -4.71 5.35 3.63
C VAL A 81 -3.86 4.34 2.87
N MET A 82 -2.69 4.80 2.42
CA MET A 82 -1.72 4.01 1.66
C MET A 82 -0.67 3.42 2.60
N ILE A 83 -0.65 2.10 2.73
CA ILE A 83 0.31 1.43 3.62
C ILE A 83 1.63 1.19 2.86
N THR A 84 2.69 1.80 3.38
CA THR A 84 4.05 1.61 2.88
C THR A 84 4.93 0.97 3.96
N THR A 85 6.22 1.25 3.98
CA THR A 85 7.16 0.59 4.88
C THR A 85 8.27 1.56 5.31
N ASP A 86 8.90 1.29 6.45
CA ASP A 86 10.16 1.92 6.89
C ASP A 86 11.32 1.72 5.90
N LYS A 87 11.26 0.66 5.08
CA LYS A 87 12.28 0.36 4.07
C LYS A 87 12.26 1.30 2.84
N CYS A 88 11.31 2.25 2.80
CA CYS A 88 11.26 3.28 1.79
C CYS A 88 12.35 4.35 1.95
N TYR A 89 12.99 4.43 3.09
CA TYR A 89 14.07 5.39 3.34
C TYR A 89 15.40 4.96 2.71
N ASP A 90 16.22 5.95 2.37
CA ASP A 90 17.62 5.75 2.06
C ASP A 90 18.36 5.35 3.34
N ASN A 91 18.73 4.08 3.46
CA ASN A 91 19.31 3.53 4.69
C ASN A 91 20.75 4.03 4.88
N LYS A 92 20.93 4.92 5.85
CA LYS A 92 22.23 5.49 6.23
C LYS A 92 22.89 4.79 7.42
N GLU A 93 22.29 3.71 7.92
CA GLU A 93 22.77 2.96 9.10
C GLU A 93 23.03 3.88 10.32
N GLN A 94 22.19 4.89 10.49
CA GLN A 94 22.28 5.85 11.59
C GLN A 94 21.63 5.32 12.86
N ALA A 95 22.07 5.83 14.02
CA ALA A 95 21.52 5.41 15.32
C ALA A 95 20.13 6.02 15.60
N GLU A 96 19.88 7.20 15.06
CA GLU A 96 18.59 7.89 15.16
C GLU A 96 17.55 7.29 14.24
N GLY A 97 16.30 7.21 14.71
CA GLY A 97 15.17 6.76 13.87
C GLY A 97 14.90 7.71 12.71
N TYR A 98 14.47 7.15 11.56
CA TYR A 98 14.04 7.95 10.40
C TYR A 98 12.74 8.70 10.69
N ILE A 99 12.63 9.89 10.12
CA ILE A 99 11.45 10.75 10.19
C ILE A 99 10.88 11.01 8.80
N GLU A 100 9.68 11.57 8.73
CA GLU A 100 8.91 11.71 7.47
C GLU A 100 9.61 12.60 6.42
N THR A 101 10.55 13.45 6.83
CA THR A 101 11.30 14.35 5.95
C THR A 101 12.61 13.75 5.44
N ASP A 102 12.98 12.57 5.90
CA ASP A 102 14.20 11.89 5.43
C ASP A 102 14.06 11.41 3.98
N SER A 103 15.21 11.30 3.32
CA SER A 103 15.28 10.93 1.91
C SER A 103 14.72 9.53 1.66
N PHE A 104 13.98 9.40 0.57
CA PHE A 104 13.58 8.08 0.07
C PHE A 104 14.71 7.42 -0.69
N GLY A 105 14.75 6.09 -0.63
CA GLY A 105 15.72 5.27 -1.32
C GLY A 105 15.20 3.84 -1.48
N GLY A 106 16.02 2.90 -1.12
CA GLY A 106 15.74 1.47 -1.16
C GLY A 106 16.79 0.75 -1.98
N TYR A 107 17.52 -0.13 -1.32
CA TYR A 107 18.62 -0.87 -1.94
C TYR A 107 18.13 -1.98 -2.87
N ASP A 108 17.12 -2.72 -2.43
CA ASP A 108 16.54 -3.84 -3.17
C ASP A 108 15.28 -3.42 -3.95
N PRO A 109 14.82 -4.23 -4.92
CA PRO A 109 13.66 -3.89 -5.75
C PRO A 109 12.37 -3.68 -4.94
N TYR A 110 12.16 -4.40 -3.84
CA TYR A 110 11.01 -4.19 -2.96
C TYR A 110 11.08 -2.83 -2.26
N SER A 111 12.20 -2.56 -1.57
CA SER A 111 12.40 -1.30 -0.82
C SER A 111 12.32 -0.08 -1.74
N SER A 112 12.96 -0.16 -2.90
CA SER A 112 12.93 0.86 -3.94
C SER A 112 11.52 1.05 -4.52
N SER A 113 10.77 -0.02 -4.75
CA SER A 113 9.36 0.10 -5.18
C SER A 113 8.50 0.83 -4.15
N LYS A 114 8.74 0.62 -2.86
CA LYS A 114 8.03 1.32 -1.78
C LYS A 114 8.44 2.79 -1.66
N GLY A 115 9.71 3.12 -1.88
CA GLY A 115 10.17 4.51 -2.03
C GLY A 115 9.48 5.22 -3.21
N ALA A 116 9.36 4.53 -4.35
CA ALA A 116 8.64 5.04 -5.52
C ALA A 116 7.13 5.23 -5.23
N CYS A 117 6.50 4.34 -4.44
CA CYS A 117 5.13 4.54 -3.98
C CYS A 117 4.99 5.83 -3.18
N GLU A 118 5.90 6.11 -2.23
CA GLU A 118 5.86 7.35 -1.43
C GLU A 118 5.97 8.59 -2.31
N ILE A 119 6.83 8.58 -3.31
CA ILE A 119 6.97 9.69 -4.27
C ILE A 119 5.66 9.87 -5.05
N ALA A 120 5.05 8.78 -5.52
CA ALA A 120 3.76 8.84 -6.23
C ALA A 120 2.65 9.37 -5.31
N ILE A 121 2.55 8.88 -4.06
CA ILE A 121 1.55 9.34 -3.09
C ILE A 121 1.70 10.83 -2.81
N GLN A 122 2.94 11.31 -2.62
CA GLN A 122 3.20 12.74 -2.42
C GLN A 122 2.77 13.56 -3.63
N SER A 123 3.02 13.07 -4.85
CA SER A 123 2.59 13.73 -6.08
C SER A 123 1.07 13.85 -6.15
N TRP A 124 0.34 12.74 -5.94
CA TRP A 124 -1.14 12.76 -5.92
C TRP A 124 -1.71 13.69 -4.85
N ARG A 125 -1.13 13.64 -3.63
CA ARG A 125 -1.53 14.51 -2.52
C ARG A 125 -1.35 15.99 -2.86
N ARG A 126 -0.24 16.35 -3.49
CA ARG A 126 0.02 17.76 -3.87
C ARG A 126 -0.82 18.22 -5.04
N SER A 127 -1.06 17.34 -6.02
CA SER A 127 -1.69 17.70 -7.29
C SER A 127 -3.21 17.60 -7.26
N PHE A 128 -3.78 16.62 -6.57
CA PHE A 128 -5.20 16.31 -6.60
C PHE A 128 -5.90 16.39 -5.24
N PHE A 129 -5.15 16.22 -4.16
CA PHE A 129 -5.67 16.14 -2.78
C PHE A 129 -4.91 17.06 -1.83
N ASN A 130 -4.56 18.27 -2.29
CA ASN A 130 -3.83 19.22 -1.48
C ASN A 130 -4.64 19.63 -0.26
N PRO A 131 -4.12 19.45 0.98
CA PRO A 131 -4.85 19.83 2.19
C PRO A 131 -5.33 21.29 2.24
N ALA A 132 -4.61 22.21 1.58
CA ALA A 132 -5.00 23.61 1.50
C ALA A 132 -6.27 23.85 0.65
N ASP A 133 -6.61 22.89 -0.20
CA ASP A 133 -7.78 22.93 -1.11
C ASP A 133 -8.94 22.05 -0.62
N TYR A 134 -8.79 21.41 0.53
CA TYR A 134 -9.84 20.59 1.13
C TYR A 134 -11.12 21.42 1.37
N GLY A 135 -12.24 20.87 0.95
CA GLY A 135 -13.55 21.56 1.02
C GLY A 135 -13.79 22.60 -0.09
N LYS A 136 -12.80 22.86 -0.96
CA LYS A 136 -12.92 23.76 -2.12
C LYS A 136 -12.94 22.96 -3.42
N ASN A 137 -11.84 22.28 -3.71
CA ASN A 137 -11.66 21.54 -4.98
C ASN A 137 -11.84 20.03 -4.81
N HIS A 138 -11.68 19.51 -3.60
CA HIS A 138 -11.88 18.11 -3.25
C HIS A 138 -12.30 17.95 -1.80
N THR A 139 -12.77 16.73 -1.43
CA THR A 139 -13.13 16.36 -0.06
C THR A 139 -12.42 15.07 0.38
N VAL A 140 -11.31 14.74 -0.24
CA VAL A 140 -10.53 13.53 0.06
C VAL A 140 -9.32 13.87 0.91
N SER A 141 -9.10 13.13 1.99
CA SER A 141 -7.86 13.12 2.75
C SER A 141 -7.03 11.92 2.35
N LEU A 142 -5.84 12.14 1.77
CA LEU A 142 -4.90 11.09 1.37
C LEU A 142 -3.68 11.11 2.27
N ALA A 143 -3.33 9.95 2.87
CA ALA A 143 -2.15 9.79 3.71
C ALA A 143 -1.39 8.50 3.38
N SER A 144 -0.07 8.51 3.54
CA SER A 144 0.75 7.30 3.66
C SER A 144 1.03 6.97 5.12
N VAL A 145 1.18 5.68 5.41
CA VAL A 145 1.56 5.17 6.73
C VAL A 145 2.71 4.20 6.53
N ARG A 146 3.85 4.49 7.16
CA ARG A 146 5.06 3.69 7.07
C ARG A 146 5.15 2.77 8.27
N ALA A 147 5.05 1.47 8.02
CA ALA A 147 5.14 0.46 9.06
C ALA A 147 6.50 -0.24 9.01
N GLY A 148 7.05 -0.57 10.17
CA GLY A 148 8.16 -1.51 10.31
C GLY A 148 7.72 -2.94 10.05
N ASN A 149 8.41 -3.92 10.64
CA ASN A 149 8.01 -5.31 10.51
C ASN A 149 6.69 -5.56 11.24
N VAL A 150 5.65 -5.88 10.49
CA VAL A 150 4.33 -6.20 11.04
C VAL A 150 4.27 -7.68 11.39
N ILE A 151 3.85 -7.99 12.62
CA ILE A 151 3.68 -9.35 13.12
C ILE A 151 2.19 -9.56 13.41
N GLY A 152 1.64 -10.66 12.91
CA GLY A 152 0.25 -11.01 13.14
C GLY A 152 0.00 -12.50 13.04
N GLY A 153 -1.06 -12.97 13.69
CA GLY A 153 -1.46 -14.37 13.63
C GLY A 153 -1.82 -14.80 12.19
N GLY A 154 -1.29 -15.98 11.77
CA GLY A 154 -1.57 -16.58 10.48
C GLY A 154 -0.74 -16.05 9.30
N ASP A 155 0.29 -15.26 9.53
CA ASP A 155 1.31 -14.97 8.53
C ASP A 155 2.33 -16.12 8.45
N TRP A 156 2.15 -17.01 7.48
CA TRP A 156 3.02 -18.14 7.20
C TRP A 156 3.82 -17.95 5.89
N ALA A 157 3.97 -16.72 5.43
CA ALA A 157 4.75 -16.43 4.24
C ALA A 157 6.22 -16.86 4.41
N LEU A 158 6.89 -17.08 3.28
CA LEU A 158 8.32 -17.42 3.27
C LEU A 158 9.15 -16.26 3.84
N ASP A 159 10.32 -16.57 4.37
CA ASP A 159 11.28 -15.58 4.90
C ASP A 159 10.70 -14.66 5.99
N ARG A 160 9.79 -15.19 6.81
CA ARG A 160 9.25 -14.52 7.98
C ARG A 160 9.87 -15.12 9.24
N ILE A 161 10.53 -14.28 10.03
CA ILE A 161 11.32 -14.73 11.21
C ILE A 161 10.49 -15.56 12.18
N ILE A 162 9.25 -15.18 12.50
CA ILE A 162 8.41 -15.91 13.46
C ILE A 162 8.01 -17.29 12.92
N PRO A 163 7.42 -17.43 11.71
CA PRO A 163 7.16 -18.74 11.13
C PRO A 163 8.40 -19.61 10.97
N ASP A 164 9.53 -19.03 10.61
CA ASP A 164 10.78 -19.77 10.41
C ASP A 164 11.31 -20.31 11.74
N CYS A 165 11.27 -19.52 12.80
CA CYS A 165 11.61 -19.99 14.15
C CYS A 165 10.68 -21.09 14.68
N ILE A 166 9.40 -21.09 14.28
CA ILE A 166 8.44 -22.13 14.68
C ILE A 166 8.67 -23.44 13.90
N ARG A 167 9.13 -23.33 12.64
CA ARG A 167 9.40 -24.50 11.79
C ARG A 167 10.75 -25.17 12.08
N ALA A 168 11.72 -24.44 12.65
CA ALA A 168 13.05 -24.93 12.99
C ALA A 168 13.03 -25.83 14.25
#